data_ee3f72e2eeae4af287441debf311543b
#
_entry.id   ee3f72e2eeae4af287441debf311543b
#
_cell.length_a   1.000
_cell.length_b   1.000
_cell.length_c   1.000
_cell.angle_alpha   90.00
_cell.angle_beta   90.00
_cell.angle_gamma   90.00
#
_symmetry.space_group_name_H-M   'P 1'
#
loop_
_entity.id
_entity.type
_entity.pdbx_description
1 polymer ?
#
loop_
_entity_poly.entity_id
_entity_poly.type
_entity_poly.pdbx_seq_one_letter_code
_entity_poly.pdbx_strand_id
1 'polypeptide(L)'
;KKPLIATMPISLRESGNTEFTTQATLSLVSLATHIADPLRRLRAIRDASGAMKSVARRAQSVIPTDFPSIGVPWLVGGLASLYGKTRLASAIPPIANLVISNVPGPPVTLHAAGLPMRAYWPLSIVEHGLGVNITVMSYAGSLDFGIVVARKAVPDPRKLAQALLEAHEELKQRTLPQPAPAAKRKRAFNRKTASSKS
;
A
#
# COMPACT_ATOMS: atom_id res chain seq x y z
N LYS A 1 22.66 -5.55 -2.14
CA LYS A 1 21.56 -6.40 -1.63
C LYS A 1 20.48 -6.50 -2.71
N LYS A 2 19.83 -7.65 -2.86
CA LYS A 2 18.68 -7.79 -3.76
C LYS A 2 17.50 -6.98 -3.22
N PRO A 3 16.70 -6.31 -4.08
CA PRO A 3 15.52 -5.60 -3.64
C PRO A 3 14.44 -6.57 -3.15
N LEU A 4 13.59 -6.13 -2.23
CA LEU A 4 12.37 -6.83 -1.89
C LEU A 4 11.37 -6.75 -3.06
N ILE A 5 10.65 -7.83 -3.27
CA ILE A 5 9.60 -7.96 -4.28
C ILE A 5 8.25 -8.08 -3.57
N ALA A 6 7.29 -7.30 -4.00
CA ALA A 6 5.90 -7.42 -3.56
C ALA A 6 5.03 -8.03 -4.66
N THR A 7 4.07 -8.87 -4.27
CA THR A 7 2.91 -9.16 -5.12
C THR A 7 1.87 -8.06 -4.93
N MET A 8 1.33 -7.57 -6.02
CA MET A 8 0.27 -6.55 -6.03
C MET A 8 -0.91 -7.05 -6.86
N PRO A 9 -2.09 -7.21 -6.26
CA PRO A 9 -3.31 -7.43 -7.03
C PRO A 9 -3.62 -6.20 -7.89
N ILE A 10 -3.89 -6.42 -9.16
CA ILE A 10 -4.31 -5.39 -10.11
C ILE A 10 -5.70 -5.73 -10.60
N SER A 11 -6.66 -4.81 -10.41
CA SER A 11 -7.99 -4.97 -10.97
C SER A 11 -7.93 -4.89 -12.50
N LEU A 12 -8.51 -5.88 -13.15
CA LEU A 12 -8.75 -5.92 -14.60
C LEU A 12 -10.15 -5.43 -14.96
N ARG A 13 -10.97 -5.04 -13.97
CA ARG A 13 -12.33 -4.57 -14.18
C ARG A 13 -12.32 -3.25 -14.96
N GLU A 14 -13.11 -3.20 -16.01
CA GLU A 14 -13.35 -1.97 -16.77
C GLU A 14 -14.28 -1.01 -16.03
N SER A 15 -14.10 0.28 -16.27
CA SER A 15 -14.98 1.30 -15.70
C SER A 15 -16.42 1.09 -16.19
N GLY A 16 -17.35 0.92 -15.25
CA GLY A 16 -18.77 0.67 -15.53
C GLY A 16 -19.17 -0.80 -15.53
N ASN A 17 -18.24 -1.75 -15.40
CA ASN A 17 -18.58 -3.17 -15.23
C ASN A 17 -19.14 -3.40 -13.80
N THR A 18 -20.41 -3.85 -13.74
CA THR A 18 -21.17 -4.13 -12.51
C THR A 18 -21.23 -5.62 -12.16
N GLU A 19 -20.56 -6.49 -12.90
CA GLU A 19 -20.53 -7.92 -12.61
C GLU A 19 -19.89 -8.23 -11.26
N PHE A 20 -20.50 -9.13 -10.51
CA PHE A 20 -20.02 -9.54 -9.17
C PHE A 20 -18.87 -10.58 -9.23
N THR A 21 -18.12 -10.62 -10.32
CA THR A 21 -16.96 -11.51 -10.48
C THR A 21 -15.66 -10.81 -10.06
N THR A 22 -14.75 -11.53 -9.43
CA THR A 22 -13.43 -11.01 -9.11
C THR A 22 -12.56 -11.06 -10.38
N GLN A 23 -12.34 -9.90 -10.99
CA GLN A 23 -11.44 -9.74 -12.13
C GLN A 23 -10.15 -9.07 -11.65
N ALA A 24 -9.20 -9.86 -11.19
CA ALA A 24 -7.91 -9.38 -10.72
C ALA A 24 -6.78 -10.30 -11.17
N THR A 25 -5.63 -9.72 -11.46
CA THR A 25 -4.38 -10.45 -11.69
C THR A 25 -3.33 -10.06 -10.67
N LEU A 26 -2.35 -10.93 -10.45
CA LEU A 26 -1.22 -10.64 -9.58
C LEU A 26 -0.06 -10.11 -10.39
N SER A 27 0.55 -9.05 -9.92
CA SER A 27 1.75 -8.47 -10.49
C SER A 27 2.89 -8.50 -9.49
N LEU A 28 4.13 -8.66 -9.97
CA LEU A 28 5.34 -8.61 -9.17
C LEU A 28 5.99 -7.24 -9.33
N VAL A 29 6.19 -6.52 -8.23
CA VAL A 29 6.76 -5.18 -8.22
C VAL A 29 7.98 -5.15 -7.30
N SER A 30 9.10 -4.65 -7.84
CA SER A 30 10.28 -4.36 -7.02
C SER A 30 10.03 -3.16 -6.12
N LEU A 31 10.28 -3.31 -4.83
CA LEU A 31 10.23 -2.22 -3.86
C LEU A 31 11.51 -1.37 -3.83
N ALA A 32 12.44 -1.63 -4.75
CA ALA A 32 13.68 -0.88 -4.93
C ALA A 32 14.44 -0.59 -3.61
N THR A 33 14.39 -1.51 -2.64
CA THR A 33 14.97 -1.36 -1.29
C THR A 33 16.49 -1.23 -1.29
N HIS A 34 17.15 -1.49 -2.41
CA HIS A 34 18.58 -1.24 -2.63
C HIS A 34 18.90 0.24 -2.87
N ILE A 35 17.91 1.07 -3.21
CA ILE A 35 18.07 2.51 -3.42
C ILE A 35 17.94 3.20 -2.07
N ALA A 36 19.00 3.86 -1.60
CA ALA A 36 19.03 4.52 -0.30
C ALA A 36 18.15 5.79 -0.26
N ASP A 37 18.18 6.60 -1.33
CA ASP A 37 17.40 7.84 -1.40
C ASP A 37 15.91 7.55 -1.55
N PRO A 38 15.05 8.03 -0.62
CA PRO A 38 13.62 7.70 -0.61
C PRO A 38 12.83 8.27 -1.78
N LEU A 39 13.21 9.44 -2.32
CA LEU A 39 12.52 10.02 -3.49
C LEU A 39 12.85 9.25 -4.76
N ARG A 40 14.12 8.87 -4.94
CA ARG A 40 14.53 8.03 -6.06
C ARG A 40 13.90 6.65 -5.95
N ARG A 41 13.83 6.08 -4.76
CA ARG A 41 13.15 4.80 -4.49
C ARG A 41 11.66 4.89 -4.86
N LEU A 42 10.96 5.95 -4.42
CA LEU A 42 9.55 6.16 -4.73
C LEU A 42 9.30 6.26 -6.24
N ARG A 43 10.15 7.01 -6.96
CA ARG A 43 10.07 7.11 -8.43
C ARG A 43 10.27 5.75 -9.09
N ALA A 44 11.28 4.99 -8.70
CA ALA A 44 11.55 3.67 -9.24
C ALA A 44 10.36 2.69 -9.02
N ILE A 45 9.73 2.72 -7.83
CA ILE A 45 8.55 1.90 -7.53
C ILE A 45 7.36 2.34 -8.38
N ARG A 46 7.12 3.64 -8.50
CA ARG A 46 6.04 4.19 -9.32
C ARG A 46 6.17 3.76 -10.79
N ASP A 47 7.38 3.88 -11.34
CA ASP A 47 7.64 3.56 -12.74
C ASP A 47 7.50 2.04 -12.99
N ALA A 48 8.02 1.21 -12.09
CA ALA A 48 7.84 -0.25 -12.14
C ALA A 48 6.35 -0.64 -12.03
N SER A 49 5.59 -0.05 -11.11
CA SER A 49 4.16 -0.32 -10.93
C SER A 49 3.34 0.13 -12.15
N GLY A 50 3.70 1.26 -12.75
CA GLY A 50 3.06 1.79 -13.96
C GLY A 50 3.28 0.86 -15.17
N ALA A 51 4.51 0.39 -15.37
CA ALA A 51 4.84 -0.56 -16.42
C ALA A 51 4.03 -1.87 -16.26
N MET A 52 3.95 -2.42 -15.05
CA MET A 52 3.20 -3.65 -14.79
C MET A 52 1.70 -3.49 -15.03
N LYS A 53 1.10 -2.35 -14.63
CA LYS A 53 -0.31 -2.04 -14.94
C LYS A 53 -0.56 -1.98 -16.45
N SER A 54 0.36 -1.41 -17.23
CA SER A 54 0.22 -1.34 -18.70
C SER A 54 0.30 -2.72 -19.33
N VAL A 55 1.20 -3.59 -18.85
CA VAL A 55 1.30 -4.99 -19.30
C VAL A 55 0.02 -5.77 -18.96
N ALA A 56 -0.48 -5.66 -17.72
CA ALA A 56 -1.69 -6.32 -17.29
C ALA A 56 -2.91 -5.93 -18.16
N ARG A 57 -3.07 -4.65 -18.48
CA ARG A 57 -4.14 -4.16 -19.36
C ARG A 57 -4.03 -4.69 -20.81
N ARG A 58 -2.81 -4.78 -21.35
CA ARG A 58 -2.60 -5.34 -22.68
C ARG A 58 -2.85 -6.85 -22.73
N ALA A 59 -2.55 -7.56 -21.65
CA ALA A 59 -2.77 -8.99 -21.53
C ALA A 59 -4.24 -9.35 -21.22
N GLN A 60 -5.09 -8.39 -20.87
CA GLN A 60 -6.48 -8.60 -20.50
C GLN A 60 -7.28 -9.33 -21.58
N SER A 61 -7.04 -9.02 -22.85
CA SER A 61 -7.70 -9.68 -24.00
C SER A 61 -7.22 -11.13 -24.23
N VAL A 62 -6.12 -11.55 -23.62
CA VAL A 62 -5.52 -12.88 -23.81
C VAL A 62 -5.74 -13.78 -22.58
N ILE A 63 -5.98 -13.18 -21.41
CA ILE A 63 -6.22 -13.94 -20.18
C ILE A 63 -7.72 -14.32 -20.15
N PRO A 64 -8.07 -15.62 -20.18
CA PRO A 64 -9.45 -16.02 -20.00
C PRO A 64 -9.97 -15.55 -18.64
N THR A 65 -10.96 -14.68 -18.60
CA THR A 65 -11.61 -14.21 -17.37
C THR A 65 -12.60 -15.24 -16.84
N ASP A 66 -13.02 -16.17 -17.67
CA ASP A 66 -13.98 -17.22 -17.34
C ASP A 66 -13.24 -18.47 -16.89
N PHE A 67 -12.90 -18.53 -15.61
CA PHE A 67 -12.60 -19.81 -15.00
C PHE A 67 -13.90 -20.64 -14.97
N PRO A 68 -13.90 -21.86 -15.54
CA PRO A 68 -15.08 -22.72 -15.46
C PRO A 68 -15.40 -22.97 -13.99
N SER A 69 -16.56 -22.47 -13.58
CA SER A 69 -17.00 -22.50 -12.17
C SER A 69 -17.37 -23.92 -11.69
N ILE A 70 -17.36 -24.92 -12.56
CA ILE A 70 -17.77 -26.29 -12.24
C ILE A 70 -16.54 -27.21 -12.25
N GLY A 71 -16.26 -27.81 -11.09
CA GLY A 71 -15.23 -28.85 -10.94
C GLY A 71 -13.82 -28.36 -10.60
N VAL A 72 -13.45 -27.12 -10.92
CA VAL A 72 -12.11 -26.54 -10.66
C VAL A 72 -11.90 -26.10 -9.21
N PRO A 73 -12.91 -25.57 -8.47
CA PRO A 73 -12.69 -25.11 -7.10
C PRO A 73 -12.22 -26.19 -6.14
N TRP A 74 -12.73 -27.42 -6.25
CA TRP A 74 -12.29 -28.53 -5.40
C TRP A 74 -10.88 -29.03 -5.76
N LEU A 75 -10.52 -29.03 -7.05
CA LEU A 75 -9.19 -29.38 -7.51
C LEU A 75 -8.16 -28.34 -7.07
N VAL A 76 -8.45 -27.06 -7.30
CA VAL A 76 -7.61 -25.94 -6.84
C VAL A 76 -7.53 -25.91 -5.32
N GLY A 77 -8.64 -26.10 -4.62
CA GLY A 77 -8.69 -26.20 -3.16
C GLY A 77 -7.92 -27.41 -2.63
N GLY A 78 -8.02 -28.57 -3.31
CA GLY A 78 -7.26 -29.79 -3.00
C GLY A 78 -5.76 -29.59 -3.20
N LEU A 79 -5.34 -29.02 -4.32
CA LEU A 79 -3.94 -28.69 -4.59
C LEU A 79 -3.40 -27.63 -3.63
N ALA A 80 -4.15 -26.58 -3.35
CA ALA A 80 -3.78 -25.57 -2.38
C ALA A 80 -3.68 -26.15 -0.96
N SER A 81 -4.58 -27.05 -0.58
CA SER A 81 -4.53 -27.76 0.70
C SER A 81 -3.32 -28.69 0.79
N LEU A 82 -3.02 -29.43 -0.30
CA LEU A 82 -1.85 -30.30 -0.38
C LEU A 82 -0.55 -29.48 -0.32
N TYR A 83 -0.48 -28.37 -1.06
CA TYR A 83 0.62 -27.42 -1.02
C TYR A 83 0.83 -26.85 0.39
N GLY A 84 -0.26 -26.47 1.07
CA GLY A 84 -0.21 -25.94 2.43
C GLY A 84 0.12 -26.98 3.51
N LYS A 85 -0.31 -28.23 3.34
CA LYS A 85 -0.07 -29.33 4.30
C LYS A 85 1.29 -30.00 4.10
N THR A 86 1.84 -29.96 2.91
CA THR A 86 3.16 -30.52 2.61
C THR A 86 4.24 -29.46 2.83
N ARG A 87 5.47 -29.91 3.15
CA ARG A 87 6.63 -29.00 3.21
C ARG A 87 7.06 -28.45 1.84
N LEU A 88 6.31 -28.73 0.78
CA LEU A 88 6.57 -28.26 -0.57
C LEU A 88 6.58 -26.70 -0.62
N ALA A 89 5.67 -26.06 0.10
CA ALA A 89 5.63 -24.60 0.22
C ALA A 89 6.93 -24.00 0.79
N SER A 90 7.64 -24.76 1.64
CA SER A 90 8.93 -24.31 2.19
C SER A 90 10.13 -24.71 1.32
N ALA A 91 9.96 -25.61 0.38
CA ALA A 91 10.99 -26.06 -0.55
C ALA A 91 11.07 -25.22 -1.82
N ILE A 92 9.97 -24.55 -2.20
CA ILE A 92 9.90 -23.64 -3.37
C ILE A 92 10.29 -22.24 -2.91
N PRO A 93 11.32 -21.61 -3.50
CA PRO A 93 11.66 -20.22 -3.16
C PRO A 93 10.46 -19.31 -3.42
N PRO A 94 10.11 -18.42 -2.48
CA PRO A 94 8.97 -17.53 -2.66
C PRO A 94 9.23 -16.57 -3.83
N ILE A 95 8.25 -16.41 -4.70
CA ILE A 95 8.30 -15.50 -5.86
C ILE A 95 8.34 -14.03 -5.41
N ALA A 96 7.86 -13.75 -4.20
CA ALA A 96 7.84 -12.44 -3.59
C ALA A 96 8.08 -12.54 -2.08
N ASN A 97 8.32 -11.39 -1.45
CA ASN A 97 8.57 -11.30 -0.01
C ASN A 97 7.30 -10.96 0.79
N LEU A 98 6.36 -10.24 0.15
CA LEU A 98 5.15 -9.76 0.80
C LEU A 98 4.04 -9.46 -0.23
N VAL A 99 2.83 -9.29 0.28
CA VAL A 99 1.68 -8.80 -0.49
C VAL A 99 1.43 -7.34 -0.14
N ILE A 100 1.21 -6.50 -1.15
CA ILE A 100 0.72 -5.13 -0.99
C ILE A 100 -0.52 -4.98 -1.84
N SER A 101 -1.66 -4.68 -1.23
CA SER A 101 -2.93 -4.42 -1.90
C SER A 101 -3.35 -2.97 -1.70
N ASN A 102 -3.81 -2.32 -2.77
CA ASN A 102 -4.40 -0.99 -2.72
C ASN A 102 -5.84 -1.07 -3.21
N VAL A 103 -6.78 -0.81 -2.32
CA VAL A 103 -8.21 -0.88 -2.59
C VAL A 103 -8.78 0.54 -2.57
N PRO A 104 -9.24 1.06 -3.71
CA PRO A 104 -9.93 2.35 -3.72
C PRO A 104 -11.28 2.23 -3.01
N GLY A 105 -11.46 3.02 -1.98
CA GLY A 105 -12.73 3.13 -1.25
C GLY A 105 -13.49 4.42 -1.60
N PRO A 106 -14.67 4.62 -1.01
CA PRO A 106 -15.53 5.77 -1.32
C PRO A 106 -14.88 7.08 -0.88
N PRO A 107 -14.95 8.14 -1.72
CA PRO A 107 -14.39 9.44 -1.40
C PRO A 107 -15.26 10.26 -0.43
N VAL A 108 -16.42 9.74 -0.06
CA VAL A 108 -17.40 10.37 0.82
C VAL A 108 -17.58 9.58 2.11
N THR A 109 -17.97 10.26 3.19
CA THR A 109 -18.29 9.61 4.45
C THR A 109 -19.54 8.74 4.31
N LEU A 110 -19.42 7.46 4.60
CA LEU A 110 -20.53 6.54 4.67
C LEU A 110 -21.22 6.64 6.04
N HIS A 111 -22.51 6.30 6.07
CA HIS A 111 -23.32 6.27 7.29
C HIS A 111 -23.95 4.89 7.48
N ALA A 112 -23.93 4.39 8.69
CA ALA A 112 -24.61 3.17 9.09
C ALA A 112 -25.58 3.49 10.25
N ALA A 113 -26.87 3.20 10.08
CA ALA A 113 -27.90 3.55 11.05
C ALA A 113 -27.87 5.02 11.53
N GLY A 114 -27.62 5.95 10.60
CA GLY A 114 -27.52 7.39 10.89
C GLY A 114 -26.17 7.86 11.48
N LEU A 115 -25.26 6.95 11.82
CA LEU A 115 -23.96 7.29 12.39
C LEU A 115 -22.88 7.34 11.29
N PRO A 116 -22.01 8.36 11.29
CA PRO A 116 -20.92 8.45 10.32
C PRO A 116 -19.85 7.40 10.61
N MET A 117 -19.43 6.67 9.58
CA MET A 117 -18.28 5.77 9.63
C MET A 117 -17.00 6.60 9.59
N ARG A 118 -16.16 6.50 10.62
CA ARG A 118 -14.97 7.34 10.78
C ARG A 118 -13.70 6.79 10.13
N ALA A 119 -13.61 5.47 9.99
CA ALA A 119 -12.47 4.79 9.41
C ALA A 119 -12.91 3.49 8.73
N TYR A 120 -12.13 3.03 7.75
CA TYR A 120 -12.36 1.79 7.05
C TYR A 120 -11.07 0.97 7.03
N TRP A 121 -10.81 0.25 8.12
CA TRP A 121 -9.59 -0.54 8.22
C TRP A 121 -9.69 -1.85 7.44
N PRO A 122 -8.86 -2.02 6.41
CA PRO A 122 -8.86 -3.25 5.64
C PRO A 122 -8.13 -4.35 6.40
N LEU A 123 -8.68 -5.55 6.40
CA LEU A 123 -8.00 -6.75 6.86
C LEU A 123 -7.90 -7.76 5.73
N SER A 124 -6.76 -8.40 5.61
CA SER A 124 -6.50 -9.44 4.64
C SER A 124 -5.85 -10.64 5.32
N ILE A 125 -5.40 -11.59 4.55
CA ILE A 125 -4.77 -12.82 5.05
C ILE A 125 -3.31 -12.89 4.64
N VAL A 126 -2.51 -13.65 5.37
CA VAL A 126 -1.19 -14.09 4.95
C VAL A 126 -1.31 -15.45 4.25
N GLU A 127 -0.54 -15.64 3.20
CA GLU A 127 -0.51 -16.86 2.41
C GLU A 127 0.76 -17.66 2.69
N HIS A 128 0.75 -18.94 2.29
CA HIS A 128 1.93 -19.78 2.39
C HIS A 128 3.08 -19.22 1.56
N GLY A 129 4.24 -19.04 2.19
CA GLY A 129 5.43 -18.41 1.57
C GLY A 129 5.43 -16.88 1.60
N LEU A 130 4.32 -16.22 1.95
CA LEU A 130 4.20 -14.76 2.02
C LEU A 130 3.74 -14.34 3.42
N GLY A 131 4.69 -14.14 4.32
CA GLY A 131 4.43 -13.92 5.75
C GLY A 131 3.97 -12.51 6.13
N VAL A 132 3.79 -11.59 5.16
CA VAL A 132 3.38 -10.20 5.39
C VAL A 132 2.37 -9.80 4.33
N ASN A 133 1.24 -9.24 4.77
CA ASN A 133 0.24 -8.62 3.91
C ASN A 133 -0.04 -7.19 4.42
N ILE A 134 0.11 -6.22 3.54
CA ILE A 134 -0.21 -4.82 3.79
C ILE A 134 -1.32 -4.42 2.82
N THR A 135 -2.50 -4.13 3.34
CA THR A 135 -3.62 -3.64 2.54
C THR A 135 -3.89 -2.18 2.88
N VAL A 136 -4.02 -1.36 1.86
CA VAL A 136 -4.33 0.07 1.96
C VAL A 136 -5.72 0.30 1.41
N MET A 137 -6.54 1.05 2.15
CA MET A 137 -7.87 1.48 1.74
C MET A 137 -7.91 3.01 1.75
N SER A 138 -8.31 3.62 0.63
CA SER A 138 -8.65 5.03 0.65
C SER A 138 -10.08 5.22 1.13
N TYR A 139 -10.32 6.16 2.05
CA TYR A 139 -11.65 6.42 2.58
C TYR A 139 -11.80 7.89 2.99
N ALA A 140 -12.79 8.60 2.43
CA ALA A 140 -13.15 9.97 2.81
C ALA A 140 -11.93 10.93 3.00
N GLY A 141 -10.93 10.84 2.11
CA GLY A 141 -9.72 11.67 2.15
C GLY A 141 -8.60 11.14 3.04
N SER A 142 -8.75 9.97 3.68
CA SER A 142 -7.71 9.26 4.44
C SER A 142 -7.18 8.05 3.69
N LEU A 143 -6.04 7.52 4.16
CA LEU A 143 -5.52 6.21 3.80
C LEU A 143 -5.43 5.36 5.07
N ASP A 144 -6.23 4.31 5.11
CA ASP A 144 -6.27 3.37 6.22
C ASP A 144 -5.44 2.13 5.87
N PHE A 145 -4.56 1.70 6.80
CA PHE A 145 -3.64 0.58 6.60
C PHE A 145 -4.00 -0.59 7.48
N GLY A 146 -4.15 -1.76 6.87
CA GLY A 146 -4.22 -3.04 7.56
C GLY A 146 -2.93 -3.83 7.35
N ILE A 147 -2.28 -4.23 8.44
CA ILE A 147 -1.03 -5.00 8.40
C ILE A 147 -1.28 -6.33 9.09
N VAL A 148 -1.21 -7.40 8.32
CA VAL A 148 -1.34 -8.78 8.82
C VAL A 148 -0.02 -9.50 8.59
N VAL A 149 0.51 -10.13 9.63
CA VAL A 149 1.81 -10.79 9.58
C VAL A 149 1.77 -12.19 10.20
N ALA A 150 2.53 -13.09 9.64
CA ALA A 150 2.84 -14.35 10.31
C ALA A 150 3.87 -14.08 11.42
N ARG A 151 3.56 -14.49 12.66
CA ARG A 151 4.42 -14.24 13.84
C ARG A 151 5.87 -14.71 13.67
N LYS A 152 6.07 -15.80 12.91
CA LYS A 152 7.41 -16.32 12.61
C LYS A 152 8.19 -15.42 11.65
N ALA A 153 7.50 -14.72 10.74
CA ALA A 153 8.15 -13.83 9.77
C ALA A 153 8.43 -12.45 10.37
N VAL A 154 7.46 -11.91 11.14
CA VAL A 154 7.58 -10.61 11.80
C VAL A 154 7.10 -10.76 13.25
N PRO A 155 8.02 -11.01 14.20
CA PRO A 155 7.67 -11.21 15.61
C PRO A 155 7.00 -10.00 16.25
N ASP A 156 7.36 -8.77 15.81
CA ASP A 156 6.81 -7.53 16.34
C ASP A 156 6.24 -6.66 15.20
N PRO A 157 4.95 -6.79 14.88
CA PRO A 157 4.31 -6.01 13.82
C PRO A 157 4.22 -4.51 14.13
N ARG A 158 4.30 -4.11 15.40
CA ARG A 158 4.25 -2.69 15.81
C ARG A 158 5.47 -1.93 15.28
N LYS A 159 6.64 -2.55 15.26
CA LYS A 159 7.85 -1.96 14.67
C LYS A 159 7.69 -1.73 13.16
N LEU A 160 7.03 -2.64 12.45
CA LEU A 160 6.74 -2.45 11.03
C LEU A 160 5.78 -1.27 10.80
N ALA A 161 4.71 -1.18 11.60
CA ALA A 161 3.78 -0.07 11.54
C ALA A 161 4.45 1.27 11.85
N GLN A 162 5.29 1.31 12.89
CA GLN A 162 6.06 2.50 13.26
C GLN A 162 7.02 2.93 12.13
N ALA A 163 7.77 1.99 11.55
CA ALA A 163 8.67 2.28 10.44
C ALA A 163 7.93 2.81 9.20
N LEU A 164 6.68 2.37 8.97
CA LEU A 164 5.83 2.88 7.89
C LEU A 164 5.44 4.35 8.12
N LEU A 165 5.06 4.70 9.36
CA LEU A 165 4.75 6.08 9.73
C LEU A 165 5.97 7.00 9.61
N GLU A 166 7.14 6.55 10.06
CA GLU A 166 8.40 7.28 9.96
C GLU A 166 8.79 7.52 8.49
N ALA A 167 8.67 6.49 7.65
CA ALA A 167 8.96 6.61 6.22
C ALA A 167 7.97 7.55 5.51
N HIS A 168 6.70 7.54 5.91
CA HIS A 168 5.70 8.48 5.40
C HIS A 168 6.06 9.93 5.76
N GLU A 169 6.41 10.18 7.03
CA GLU A 169 6.77 11.52 7.48
C GLU A 169 8.07 12.01 6.80
N GLU A 170 9.06 11.13 6.61
CA GLU A 170 10.28 11.45 5.85
C GLU A 170 9.95 11.88 4.41
N LEU A 171 9.09 11.13 3.71
CA LEU A 171 8.67 11.47 2.35
C LEU A 171 7.91 12.80 2.32
N LYS A 172 7.02 13.02 3.27
CA LYS A 172 6.25 14.26 3.39
C LYS A 172 7.15 15.47 3.59
N GLN A 173 8.12 15.41 4.49
CA GLN A 173 9.09 16.48 4.71
C GLN A 173 9.94 16.80 3.48
N ARG A 174 10.23 15.80 2.65
CA ARG A 174 11.02 15.99 1.43
C ARG A 174 10.21 16.44 0.21
N THR A 175 8.90 16.28 0.23
CA THR A 175 8.02 16.56 -0.92
C THR A 175 7.17 17.80 -0.75
N LEU A 176 6.81 18.15 0.48
CA LEU A 176 6.04 19.36 0.74
C LEU A 176 6.96 20.58 0.82
N PRO A 177 6.52 21.76 0.31
CA PRO A 177 7.22 22.99 0.54
C PRO A 177 7.36 23.22 2.05
N GLN A 178 8.58 23.40 2.52
CA GLN A 178 8.76 23.79 3.92
C GLN A 178 8.14 25.17 4.11
N PRO A 179 7.36 25.40 5.19
CA PRO A 179 6.87 26.73 5.51
C PRO A 179 8.09 27.66 5.64
N ALA A 180 8.06 28.78 4.93
CA ALA A 180 9.12 29.76 5.00
C ALA A 180 9.45 30.05 6.48
N PRO A 181 10.73 30.12 6.88
CA PRO A 181 11.08 30.44 8.25
C PRO A 181 10.42 31.76 8.63
N ALA A 182 9.65 31.72 9.74
CA ALA A 182 8.92 32.88 10.22
C ALA A 182 9.87 34.08 10.29
N ALA A 183 9.61 35.10 9.49
CA ALA A 183 10.43 36.30 9.45
C ALA A 183 10.52 36.85 10.88
N LYS A 184 11.73 36.88 11.44
CA LYS A 184 11.99 37.46 12.76
C LYS A 184 11.47 38.89 12.73
N ARG A 185 10.33 39.13 13.34
CA ARG A 185 9.79 40.50 13.56
C ARG A 185 10.88 41.31 14.26
N LYS A 186 11.57 42.15 13.51
CA LYS A 186 12.46 43.16 14.10
C LYS A 186 11.61 44.00 15.04
N ARG A 187 11.80 43.85 16.34
CA ARG A 187 11.24 44.73 17.35
C ARG A 187 11.82 46.14 17.04
N ALA A 188 11.01 47.02 16.47
CA ALA A 188 11.34 48.42 16.38
C ALA A 188 11.41 48.96 17.80
N PHE A 189 12.63 49.19 18.25
CA PHE A 189 12.90 49.83 19.54
C PHE A 189 12.63 51.33 19.35
N ASN A 190 11.41 51.76 19.70
CA ASN A 190 10.97 53.16 19.64
C ASN A 190 11.60 53.90 20.82
N ARG A 191 12.77 54.51 20.58
CA ARG A 191 13.37 55.46 21.50
C ARG A 191 12.56 56.77 21.40
N LYS A 192 11.58 56.94 22.26
CA LYS A 192 11.03 58.30 22.55
C LYS A 192 12.09 59.07 23.32
N THR A 193 12.72 60.02 22.65
CA THR A 193 13.52 61.06 23.27
C THR A 193 12.60 61.95 24.13
N ALA A 194 12.80 61.88 25.45
CA ALA A 194 12.29 62.87 26.38
C ALA A 194 13.08 64.18 26.16
N SER A 195 12.45 65.19 25.55
CA SER A 195 12.96 66.53 25.51
C SER A 195 12.54 67.23 26.84
N SER A 196 13.52 67.56 27.59
CA SER A 196 13.47 68.49 28.71
C SER A 196 13.01 69.90 28.25
N LYS A 197 12.13 70.50 28.99
CA LYS A 197 11.99 71.94 29.04
C LYS A 197 12.14 72.40 30.48
N SER A 198 13.02 73.35 30.58
CA SER A 198 13.26 74.27 31.69
C SER A 198 12.01 74.89 32.24
#